data_552287986d86b0ef25b34735ac2dffb7
#
_entry.id   552287986d86b0ef25b34735ac2dffb7
#
_cell.length_a   1.000
_cell.length_b   1.000
_cell.length_c   1.000
_cell.angle_alpha   90.00
_cell.angle_beta   90.00
_cell.angle_gamma   90.00
#
_symmetry.space_group_name_H-M   'P 1'
#
loop_
_entity.id
_entity.type
_entity.pdbx_description
1 polymer ?
#
loop_
_entity_poly.entity_id
_entity_poly.type
_entity_poly.pdbx_seq_one_letter_code
_entity_poly.pdbx_strand_id
1 'polypeptide(L)'
;MALKVANGMKNWVEWERPYRLRDKAALAAFAAENEEEIGFWKFVQYKFSTQWQAVKQYANDKGVQILGDIPIYVSADSVDAWVGGKLFELDAEGRFARVAGCPPDYFSADGQLWGNPLYNWTYHKQTGYAWWVQ
;
A
#
# COMPACT_ATOMS: atom_id res chain seq x y z
N MET A 1 -7.79 0.12 -7.22
CA MET A 1 -8.04 1.28 -8.10
C MET A 1 -9.53 1.58 -8.25
N ALA A 2 -10.41 0.62 -8.58
CA ALA A 2 -11.85 0.91 -8.77
C ALA A 2 -12.49 1.74 -7.63
N LEU A 3 -12.32 1.33 -6.36
CA LEU A 3 -12.75 2.13 -5.20
C LEU A 3 -12.14 3.54 -5.17
N LYS A 4 -10.89 3.68 -5.56
CA LYS A 4 -10.19 4.98 -5.60
C LYS A 4 -10.85 5.92 -6.60
N VAL A 5 -11.16 5.41 -7.80
CA VAL A 5 -11.87 6.16 -8.85
C VAL A 5 -13.29 6.53 -8.38
N ALA A 6 -14.03 5.57 -7.84
CA ALA A 6 -15.39 5.79 -7.33
C ALA A 6 -15.46 6.83 -6.21
N ASN A 7 -14.40 6.95 -5.41
CA ASN A 7 -14.27 7.97 -4.37
C ASN A 7 -13.58 9.27 -4.84
N GLY A 8 -13.56 9.55 -6.13
CA GLY A 8 -13.01 10.79 -6.69
C GLY A 8 -11.52 10.96 -6.46
N MET A 9 -10.75 9.88 -6.44
CA MET A 9 -9.31 9.84 -6.20
C MET A 9 -8.88 10.33 -4.81
N LYS A 10 -9.79 10.43 -3.86
CA LYS A 10 -9.49 10.79 -2.46
C LYS A 10 -8.63 9.75 -1.79
N ASN A 11 -7.86 10.18 -0.79
CA ASN A 11 -7.12 9.26 0.07
C ASN A 11 -8.10 8.27 0.74
N TRP A 12 -7.69 7.01 0.90
CA TRP A 12 -8.56 5.98 1.48
C TRP A 12 -8.99 6.29 2.93
N VAL A 13 -8.24 7.06 3.68
CA VAL A 13 -8.63 7.51 5.03
C VAL A 13 -9.83 8.46 5.02
N GLU A 14 -10.13 9.06 3.87
CA GLU A 14 -11.28 9.95 3.65
C GLU A 14 -12.50 9.22 3.10
N TRP A 15 -12.37 7.94 2.75
CA TRP A 15 -13.49 7.16 2.24
C TRP A 15 -14.53 6.94 3.32
N GLU A 16 -15.77 6.66 2.92
CA GLU A 16 -16.81 6.25 3.85
C GLU A 16 -16.36 5.10 4.74
N ARG A 17 -16.82 5.08 5.96
CA ARG A 17 -16.39 4.14 7.00
C ARG A 17 -16.40 2.67 6.56
N PRO A 18 -17.43 2.16 5.85
CA PRO A 18 -17.45 0.77 5.39
C PRO A 18 -16.27 0.43 4.48
N TYR A 19 -15.94 1.32 3.54
CA TYR A 19 -14.81 1.12 2.63
C TYR A 19 -13.46 1.32 3.31
N ARG A 20 -13.36 2.35 4.15
CA ARG A 20 -12.15 2.63 4.93
C ARG A 20 -11.78 1.47 5.83
N LEU A 21 -12.75 0.89 6.55
CA LEU A 21 -12.55 -0.25 7.45
C LEU A 21 -12.66 -1.61 6.76
N ARG A 22 -12.86 -1.62 5.46
CA ARG A 22 -12.97 -2.84 4.63
C ARG A 22 -14.07 -3.78 5.09
N ASP A 23 -15.25 -3.23 5.33
CA ASP A 23 -16.43 -4.04 5.61
C ASP A 23 -16.67 -5.03 4.47
N LYS A 24 -16.79 -6.32 4.81
CA LYS A 24 -16.87 -7.39 3.82
C LYS A 24 -18.12 -7.30 2.96
N ALA A 25 -19.27 -6.92 3.54
CA ALA A 25 -20.51 -6.82 2.81
C ALA A 25 -20.49 -5.62 1.84
N ALA A 26 -19.99 -4.47 2.31
CA ALA A 26 -19.83 -3.29 1.47
C ALA A 26 -18.87 -3.53 0.30
N LEU A 27 -17.73 -4.19 0.55
CA LEU A 27 -16.78 -4.51 -0.50
C LEU A 27 -17.34 -5.53 -1.50
N ALA A 28 -18.12 -6.52 -1.05
CA ALA A 28 -18.78 -7.49 -1.93
C ALA A 28 -19.85 -6.83 -2.81
N ALA A 29 -20.67 -5.96 -2.24
CA ALA A 29 -21.67 -5.20 -3.00
C ALA A 29 -21.00 -4.31 -4.06
N PHE A 30 -19.97 -3.54 -3.66
CA PHE A 30 -19.21 -2.72 -4.60
C PHE A 30 -18.58 -3.56 -5.73
N ALA A 31 -18.03 -4.73 -5.40
CA ALA A 31 -17.41 -5.60 -6.39
C ALA A 31 -18.40 -6.14 -7.42
N ALA A 32 -19.63 -6.47 -6.99
CA ALA A 32 -20.69 -6.93 -7.88
C ALA A 32 -21.17 -5.82 -8.85
N GLU A 33 -21.22 -4.57 -8.38
CA GLU A 33 -21.63 -3.42 -9.18
C GLU A 33 -20.55 -2.90 -10.13
N ASN A 34 -19.27 -3.24 -9.86
CA ASN A 34 -18.11 -2.70 -10.60
C ASN A 34 -17.21 -3.82 -11.17
N GLU A 35 -17.80 -4.93 -11.59
CA GLU A 35 -17.05 -6.10 -12.04
C GLU A 35 -16.14 -5.80 -13.24
N GLU A 36 -16.61 -5.05 -14.22
CA GLU A 36 -15.86 -4.68 -15.40
C GLU A 36 -14.62 -3.83 -15.06
N GLU A 37 -14.79 -2.77 -14.27
CA GLU A 37 -13.71 -1.89 -13.83
C GLU A 37 -12.67 -2.65 -13.00
N ILE A 38 -13.11 -3.51 -12.10
CA ILE A 38 -12.23 -4.36 -11.31
C ILE A 38 -11.50 -5.36 -12.22
N GLY A 39 -12.19 -5.92 -13.21
CA GLY A 39 -11.62 -6.82 -14.23
C GLY A 39 -10.51 -6.13 -15.02
N PHE A 40 -10.73 -4.89 -15.45
CA PHE A 40 -9.71 -4.08 -16.11
C PHE A 40 -8.45 -3.91 -15.26
N TRP A 41 -8.58 -3.54 -13.98
CA TRP A 41 -7.42 -3.36 -13.11
C TRP A 41 -6.69 -4.67 -12.82
N LYS A 42 -7.41 -5.79 -12.69
CA LYS A 42 -6.80 -7.13 -12.59
C LYS A 42 -6.00 -7.47 -13.85
N PHE A 43 -6.56 -7.17 -15.02
CA PHE A 43 -5.87 -7.38 -16.30
C PHE A 43 -4.60 -6.56 -16.41
N VAL A 44 -4.62 -5.27 -16.02
CA VAL A 44 -3.43 -4.41 -16.02
C VAL A 44 -2.34 -4.99 -15.11
N GLN A 45 -2.70 -5.44 -13.90
CA GLN A 45 -1.74 -6.07 -12.98
C GLN A 45 -1.18 -7.40 -13.54
N TYR A 46 -2.02 -8.20 -14.15
CA TYR A 46 -1.59 -9.43 -14.81
C TYR A 46 -0.58 -9.15 -15.93
N LYS A 47 -0.87 -8.17 -16.79
CA LYS A 47 0.02 -7.76 -17.87
C LYS A 47 1.36 -7.25 -17.34
N PHE A 48 1.33 -6.39 -16.33
CA PHE A 48 2.54 -5.90 -15.68
C PHE A 48 3.39 -7.07 -15.13
N SER A 49 2.77 -7.95 -14.36
CA SER A 49 3.47 -9.09 -13.75
C SER A 49 4.12 -10.00 -14.80
N THR A 50 3.38 -10.35 -15.86
CA THR A 50 3.91 -11.21 -16.93
C THR A 50 5.06 -10.55 -17.69
N GLN A 51 4.95 -9.26 -18.01
CA GLN A 51 6.02 -8.52 -18.69
C GLN A 51 7.24 -8.34 -17.80
N TRP A 52 7.05 -8.03 -16.52
CA TRP A 52 8.14 -7.92 -15.56
C TRP A 52 8.91 -9.24 -15.41
N GLN A 53 8.18 -10.36 -15.28
CA GLN A 53 8.80 -11.67 -15.21
C GLN A 53 9.63 -12.00 -16.47
N ALA A 54 9.09 -11.67 -17.65
CA ALA A 54 9.83 -11.86 -18.91
C ALA A 54 11.12 -11.03 -18.98
N VAL A 55 11.07 -9.76 -18.57
CA VAL A 55 12.25 -8.90 -18.50
C VAL A 55 13.28 -9.43 -17.51
N LYS A 56 12.83 -9.83 -16.32
CA LYS A 56 13.71 -10.40 -15.28
C LYS A 56 14.39 -11.69 -15.78
N GLN A 57 13.61 -12.57 -16.40
CA GLN A 57 14.16 -13.82 -16.96
C GLN A 57 15.19 -13.52 -18.06
N TYR A 58 14.87 -12.63 -18.98
CA TYR A 58 15.78 -12.24 -20.05
C TYR A 58 17.12 -11.69 -19.51
N ALA A 59 17.06 -10.82 -18.49
CA ALA A 59 18.26 -10.30 -17.84
C ALA A 59 19.07 -11.42 -17.19
N ASN A 60 18.43 -12.31 -16.45
CA ASN A 60 19.08 -13.44 -15.77
C ASN A 60 19.74 -14.40 -16.77
N ASP A 61 19.10 -14.68 -17.92
CA ASP A 61 19.67 -15.53 -18.99
C ASP A 61 20.92 -14.92 -19.62
N LYS A 62 21.10 -13.59 -19.49
CA LYS A 62 22.29 -12.85 -19.91
C LYS A 62 23.33 -12.68 -18.79
N GLY A 63 23.14 -13.32 -17.63
CA GLY A 63 24.01 -13.19 -16.47
C GLY A 63 23.86 -11.88 -15.71
N VAL A 64 22.81 -11.10 -15.99
CA VAL A 64 22.52 -9.83 -15.30
C VAL A 64 21.51 -10.08 -14.19
N GLN A 65 21.83 -9.68 -12.97
CA GLN A 65 20.92 -9.71 -11.83
C GLN A 65 20.23 -8.35 -11.66
N ILE A 66 18.94 -8.37 -11.45
CA ILE A 66 18.17 -7.17 -11.11
C ILE A 66 18.06 -7.09 -9.59
N LEU A 67 18.70 -6.10 -8.99
CA LEU A 67 18.61 -5.80 -7.57
C LEU A 67 17.51 -4.74 -7.37
N GLY A 68 16.50 -5.10 -6.60
CA GLY A 68 15.44 -4.17 -6.20
C GLY A 68 15.81 -3.39 -4.94
N ASP A 69 15.03 -2.39 -4.64
CA ASP A 69 15.12 -1.62 -3.41
C ASP A 69 13.76 -1.65 -2.69
N ILE A 70 13.80 -1.62 -1.36
CA ILE A 70 12.62 -1.55 -0.51
C ILE A 70 12.52 -0.13 0.04
N PRO A 71 11.43 0.61 -0.24
CA PRO A 71 11.25 1.94 0.33
C PRO A 71 11.16 1.86 1.86
N ILE A 72 11.81 2.78 2.55
CA ILE A 72 11.77 2.86 4.03
C ILE A 72 10.34 2.99 4.55
N TYR A 73 9.50 3.73 3.84
CA TYR A 73 8.08 3.91 4.14
C TYR A 73 7.21 3.69 2.91
N VAL A 74 6.02 3.14 3.13
CA VAL A 74 4.98 3.14 2.10
C VAL A 74 4.28 4.50 2.05
N SER A 75 3.64 4.82 0.92
CA SER A 75 2.75 5.97 0.85
C SER A 75 1.56 5.78 1.81
N ALA A 76 1.16 6.86 2.47
CA ALA A 76 -0.07 6.88 3.27
C ALA A 76 -1.30 6.48 2.46
N ASP A 77 -1.32 6.83 1.17
CA ASP A 77 -2.39 6.52 0.23
C ASP A 77 -2.08 5.30 -0.65
N SER A 78 -1.45 4.27 -0.06
CA SER A 78 -1.15 3.02 -0.74
C SER A 78 -2.17 1.93 -0.42
N VAL A 79 -2.22 0.92 -1.30
CA VAL A 79 -3.01 -0.29 -1.05
C VAL A 79 -2.47 -1.05 0.16
N ASP A 80 -1.14 -1.05 0.38
CA ASP A 80 -0.52 -1.68 1.54
C ASP A 80 -1.00 -1.07 2.84
N ALA A 81 -1.05 0.26 2.93
CA ALA A 81 -1.56 0.97 4.11
C ALA A 81 -3.04 0.68 4.35
N TRP A 82 -3.86 0.61 3.30
CA TRP A 82 -5.29 0.32 3.40
C TRP A 82 -5.57 -1.15 3.75
N VAL A 83 -4.92 -2.10 3.09
CA VAL A 83 -5.17 -3.54 3.28
C VAL A 83 -4.42 -4.08 4.49
N GLY A 84 -3.21 -3.60 4.72
CA GLY A 84 -2.29 -4.11 5.72
C GLY A 84 -2.57 -3.70 7.17
N GLY A 85 -3.69 -3.11 7.50
CA GLY A 85 -4.10 -2.55 8.79
C GLY A 85 -3.24 -2.84 10.02
N LYS A 86 -2.97 -4.12 10.32
CA LYS A 86 -2.13 -4.53 11.46
C LYS A 86 -0.63 -4.29 11.27
N LEU A 87 -0.20 -4.08 10.04
CA LEU A 87 1.22 -3.78 9.72
C LEU A 87 1.61 -2.37 10.14
N PHE A 88 0.63 -1.49 10.33
CA PHE A 88 0.82 -0.07 10.61
C PHE A 88 0.15 0.34 11.92
N GLU A 89 0.58 1.48 12.47
CA GLU A 89 -0.02 2.06 13.66
C GLU A 89 -1.29 2.82 13.31
N LEU A 90 -2.43 2.11 13.27
CA LEU A 90 -3.74 2.67 13.02
C LEU A 90 -4.59 2.71 14.30
N ASP A 91 -5.48 3.69 14.40
CA ASP A 91 -6.52 3.74 15.42
C ASP A 91 -7.74 2.84 15.07
N ALA A 92 -8.73 2.80 15.95
CA ALA A 92 -9.94 2.00 15.76
C ALA A 92 -10.80 2.48 14.56
N GLU A 93 -10.61 3.70 14.11
CA GLU A 93 -11.27 4.27 12.92
C GLU A 93 -10.47 4.09 11.63
N GLY A 94 -9.34 3.37 11.70
CA GLY A 94 -8.47 3.11 10.55
C GLY A 94 -7.67 4.33 10.11
N ARG A 95 -7.43 5.31 11.00
CA ARG A 95 -6.57 6.47 10.73
C ARG A 95 -5.19 6.24 11.31
N PHE A 96 -4.19 6.92 10.76
CA PHE A 96 -2.84 6.85 11.29
C PHE A 96 -2.76 7.43 12.70
N ALA A 97 -2.40 6.62 13.68
CA ALA A 97 -2.22 7.05 15.05
C ALA A 97 -1.01 7.98 15.18
N ARG A 98 0.04 7.71 14.41
CA ARG A 98 1.24 8.52 14.28
C ARG A 98 1.77 8.44 12.85
N VAL A 99 2.53 9.44 12.43
CA VAL A 99 3.14 9.51 11.10
C VAL A 99 4.64 9.78 11.20
N ALA A 100 5.38 9.44 10.16
CA ALA A 100 6.81 9.65 10.07
C ALA A 100 7.16 11.11 9.82
N GLY A 101 8.32 11.49 10.30
CA GLY A 101 8.96 12.77 10.12
C GLY A 101 10.35 12.78 10.75
N CYS A 102 11.05 13.89 10.69
CA CYS A 102 12.31 14.06 11.39
C CYS A 102 12.33 15.40 12.17
N PRO A 103 13.05 15.45 13.31
CA PRO A 103 13.23 16.68 14.05
C PRO A 103 14.07 17.69 13.24
N PRO A 104 14.14 18.95 13.70
CA PRO A 104 15.01 19.96 13.12
C PRO A 104 16.47 19.48 12.98
N ASP A 105 17.05 19.74 11.82
CA ASP A 105 18.43 19.40 11.51
C ASP A 105 19.10 20.51 10.68
N TYR A 106 20.30 20.25 10.16
CA TYR A 106 21.04 21.21 9.35
C TYR A 106 20.31 21.59 8.04
N PHE A 107 19.50 20.70 7.47
CA PHE A 107 18.78 20.92 6.21
C PHE A 107 17.40 21.54 6.41
N SER A 108 16.80 21.41 7.59
CA SER A 108 15.47 21.94 7.90
C SER A 108 15.41 22.41 9.36
N ALA A 109 15.38 23.72 9.56
CA ALA A 109 15.34 24.33 10.90
C ALA A 109 14.06 23.97 11.69
N ASP A 110 12.96 23.69 10.99
CA ASP A 110 11.66 23.33 11.58
C ASP A 110 11.40 21.82 11.61
N GLY A 111 12.36 21.00 11.12
CA GLY A 111 12.16 19.57 10.87
C GLY A 111 11.30 19.31 9.65
N GLN A 112 10.91 18.04 9.46
CA GLN A 112 10.09 17.63 8.33
C GLN A 112 8.98 16.69 8.80
N LEU A 113 7.75 16.90 8.33
CA LEU A 113 6.63 15.99 8.51
C LEU A 113 6.38 15.27 7.18
N TRP A 114 6.77 13.99 7.09
CA TRP A 114 6.63 13.22 5.85
C TRP A 114 5.25 12.62 5.67
N GLY A 115 4.53 12.38 6.76
CA GLY A 115 3.15 11.90 6.72
C GLY A 115 2.98 10.41 6.38
N ASN A 116 4.06 9.66 6.22
CA ASN A 116 4.01 8.22 5.97
C ASN A 116 3.56 7.47 7.24
N PRO A 117 2.82 6.35 7.11
CA PRO A 117 2.44 5.54 8.25
C PRO A 117 3.65 4.90 8.94
N LEU A 118 3.62 4.82 10.27
CA LEU A 118 4.62 4.08 11.03
C LEU A 118 4.26 2.60 11.07
N TYR A 119 5.29 1.75 11.03
CA TYR A 119 5.14 0.29 11.10
C TYR A 119 4.88 -0.18 12.53
N ASN A 120 3.95 -1.10 12.70
CA ASN A 120 3.74 -1.82 13.94
C ASN A 120 4.80 -2.94 14.09
N TRP A 121 5.97 -2.57 14.58
CA TRP A 121 7.11 -3.49 14.70
C TRP A 121 6.82 -4.69 15.61
N THR A 122 5.93 -4.55 16.58
CA THR A 122 5.49 -5.68 17.42
C THR A 122 4.79 -6.72 16.57
N TYR A 123 3.86 -6.31 15.70
CA TYR A 123 3.17 -7.24 14.80
C TYR A 123 4.11 -7.84 13.75
N HIS A 124 5.00 -7.04 13.17
CA HIS A 124 6.00 -7.53 12.22
C HIS A 124 6.89 -8.63 12.85
N LYS A 125 7.35 -8.42 14.07
CA LYS A 125 8.14 -9.42 14.80
C LYS A 125 7.35 -10.72 15.05
N GLN A 126 6.08 -10.60 15.46
CA GLN A 126 5.19 -11.75 15.69
C GLN A 126 4.95 -12.59 14.43
N THR A 127 4.95 -11.96 13.26
CA THR A 127 4.73 -12.62 11.97
C THR A 127 6.04 -13.01 11.26
N GLY A 128 7.18 -12.95 11.94
CA GLY A 128 8.49 -13.26 11.35
C GLY A 128 8.85 -12.33 10.19
N TYR A 129 8.36 -11.09 10.21
CA TYR A 129 8.58 -10.08 9.15
C TYR A 129 8.10 -10.52 7.75
N ALA A 130 7.07 -11.37 7.71
CA ALA A 130 6.59 -11.99 6.46
C ALA A 130 6.27 -10.98 5.36
N TRP A 131 5.77 -9.79 5.70
CA TRP A 131 5.49 -8.73 4.71
C TRP A 131 6.77 -8.18 4.04
N TRP A 132 7.92 -8.22 4.74
CA TRP A 132 9.21 -7.73 4.21
C TRP A 132 9.95 -8.76 3.37
N VAL A 133 9.60 -10.05 3.49
CA VAL A 133 10.31 -11.19 2.89
C VAL A 133 9.59 -11.76 1.67
N GLN A 134 8.65 -11.03 1.10
CA GLN A 134 7.87 -11.45 -0.08
C GLN A 134 8.67 -11.45 -1.39
#